data_907e99ceba96889d8ec67825a9bb5171
#
_entry.id   907e99ceba96889d8ec67825a9bb5171
#
_cell.length_a   1.000
_cell.length_b   1.000
_cell.length_c   1.000
_cell.angle_alpha   90.00
_cell.angle_beta   90.00
_cell.angle_gamma   90.00
#
_symmetry.space_group_name_H-M   'P 1'
#
loop_
_entity.id
_entity.type
_entity.pdbx_description
1 polymer ?
#
loop_
_entity_poly.entity_id
_entity_poly.type
_entity_poly.pdbx_seq_one_letter_code
_entity_poly.pdbx_strand_id
1 'polypeptide(L)'
;QDLGWKSVVSNISDLISSGSKETIGITISLILPTKTEWVWVEDLYKGINKALEEYGGVILGGDCSKGNQKTISITAFGIQGELELRRNACKPGEIILTTGIHGLSKLGFMIQNKINFDNNVSLNKRLINKSIKHFCRPKVYPNFLKNLLKTRSNKKIKKLGCTDSSDGLIQAVQDLAIASKCKAILNYEKIPKDKNWPKGDKWDEYYFFGGEDYELVFSLPAKWAKSLSKLDDNINAIGFFTNGEPS
;
A
#
# COMPACT_ATOMS: atom_id res chain seq x y z
N GLN A 1 -2.67 -10.26 -17.29
CA GLN A 1 -2.94 -10.78 -15.94
C GLN A 1 -2.50 -9.81 -14.86
N ASP A 2 -1.29 -9.19 -14.98
CA ASP A 2 -0.76 -8.28 -13.95
C ASP A 2 -1.65 -7.05 -13.74
N LEU A 3 -2.25 -6.52 -14.81
CA LEU A 3 -3.21 -5.42 -14.71
C LEU A 3 -4.43 -5.81 -13.87
N GLY A 4 -4.99 -7.00 -14.10
CA GLY A 4 -6.13 -7.50 -13.31
C GLY A 4 -5.78 -7.71 -11.83
N TRP A 5 -4.61 -8.28 -11.57
CA TRP A 5 -4.09 -8.40 -10.21
C TRP A 5 -3.99 -7.04 -9.50
N LYS A 6 -3.28 -6.09 -10.13
CA LYS A 6 -3.04 -4.77 -9.56
C LYS A 6 -4.33 -3.98 -9.34
N SER A 7 -5.28 -4.06 -10.28
CA SER A 7 -6.57 -3.39 -10.16
C SER A 7 -7.40 -3.87 -8.95
N VAL A 8 -7.28 -5.14 -8.57
CA VAL A 8 -7.93 -5.66 -7.36
C VAL A 8 -7.16 -5.29 -6.11
N VAL A 9 -5.84 -5.49 -6.12
CA VAL A 9 -4.99 -5.30 -4.94
C VAL A 9 -4.98 -3.85 -4.46
N SER A 10 -5.01 -2.86 -5.37
CA SER A 10 -5.14 -1.45 -5.00
C SER A 10 -6.40 -1.18 -4.16
N ASN A 11 -7.54 -1.75 -4.55
CA ASN A 11 -8.80 -1.60 -3.81
C ASN A 11 -8.81 -2.38 -2.48
N ILE A 12 -8.16 -3.56 -2.44
CA ILE A 12 -8.03 -4.31 -1.19
C ILE A 12 -7.11 -3.59 -0.20
N SER A 13 -6.08 -2.87 -0.69
CA SER A 13 -5.24 -2.00 0.13
C SER A 13 -6.08 -0.98 0.90
N ASP A 14 -7.01 -0.31 0.22
CA ASP A 14 -7.94 0.64 0.85
C ASP A 14 -8.82 -0.01 1.92
N LEU A 15 -9.32 -1.21 1.68
CA LEU A 15 -10.10 -1.95 2.67
C LEU A 15 -9.27 -2.29 3.92
N ILE A 16 -8.05 -2.79 3.73
CA ILE A 16 -7.16 -3.16 4.83
C ILE A 16 -6.75 -1.91 5.63
N SER A 17 -6.37 -0.83 4.94
CA SER A 17 -5.97 0.43 5.58
C SER A 17 -7.11 1.14 6.32
N SER A 18 -8.36 0.78 6.00
CA SER A 18 -9.58 1.23 6.70
C SER A 18 -10.00 0.31 7.86
N GLY A 19 -9.35 -0.84 8.04
CA GLY A 19 -9.63 -1.78 9.12
C GLY A 19 -10.67 -2.84 8.77
N SER A 20 -10.83 -3.17 7.49
CA SER A 20 -11.65 -4.30 7.08
C SER A 20 -11.06 -5.61 7.60
N LYS A 21 -11.89 -6.46 8.16
CA LYS A 21 -11.50 -7.81 8.61
C LYS A 21 -11.64 -8.86 7.51
N GLU A 22 -12.41 -8.56 6.48
CA GLU A 22 -12.74 -9.50 5.41
C GLU A 22 -13.15 -8.72 4.14
N THR A 23 -12.72 -9.20 2.98
CA THR A 23 -13.19 -8.73 1.68
C THR A 23 -14.41 -9.55 1.27
N ILE A 24 -15.56 -8.91 1.08
CA ILE A 24 -16.79 -9.58 0.58
C ILE A 24 -16.65 -9.85 -0.91
N GLY A 25 -16.20 -8.86 -1.67
CA GLY A 25 -16.05 -8.95 -3.11
C GLY A 25 -15.91 -7.60 -3.78
N ILE A 26 -15.95 -7.64 -5.09
CA ILE A 26 -15.79 -6.46 -5.96
C ILE A 26 -16.89 -6.37 -7.01
N THR A 27 -17.21 -5.15 -7.44
CA THR A 27 -17.90 -4.90 -8.72
C THR A 27 -16.92 -4.28 -9.72
N ILE A 28 -17.08 -4.59 -11.00
CA ILE A 28 -16.19 -4.19 -12.07
C ILE A 28 -16.98 -3.47 -13.16
N SER A 29 -16.63 -2.22 -13.44
CA SER A 29 -17.05 -1.51 -14.64
C SER A 29 -15.91 -1.53 -15.65
N LEU A 30 -16.16 -2.12 -16.82
CA LEU A 30 -15.18 -2.32 -17.88
C LEU A 30 -15.62 -1.60 -19.15
N ILE A 31 -14.86 -0.63 -19.61
CA ILE A 31 -15.08 0.07 -20.88
C ILE A 31 -14.02 -0.40 -21.87
N LEU A 32 -14.46 -0.86 -23.04
CA LEU A 32 -13.56 -1.46 -24.03
C LEU A 32 -13.77 -0.88 -25.43
N PRO A 33 -12.68 -0.63 -26.18
CA PRO A 33 -12.75 -0.42 -27.61
C PRO A 33 -13.29 -1.65 -28.34
N THR A 34 -14.04 -1.44 -29.43
CA THR A 34 -14.67 -2.52 -30.23
C THR A 34 -13.65 -3.54 -30.75
N LYS A 35 -12.39 -3.13 -30.96
CA LYS A 35 -11.32 -3.99 -31.47
C LYS A 35 -10.54 -4.70 -30.36
N THR A 36 -11.02 -4.69 -29.13
CA THR A 36 -10.33 -5.39 -28.02
C THR A 36 -10.44 -6.89 -28.24
N GLU A 37 -9.30 -7.57 -28.25
CA GLU A 37 -9.22 -9.02 -28.37
C GLU A 37 -9.76 -9.71 -27.12
N TRP A 38 -10.52 -10.79 -27.31
CA TRP A 38 -11.10 -11.57 -26.21
C TRP A 38 -10.02 -12.12 -25.25
N VAL A 39 -8.90 -12.57 -25.79
CA VAL A 39 -7.75 -13.05 -24.98
C VAL A 39 -7.28 -12.01 -23.96
N TRP A 40 -7.31 -10.70 -24.32
CA TRP A 40 -6.97 -9.64 -23.38
C TRP A 40 -7.94 -9.59 -22.19
N VAL A 41 -9.25 -9.76 -22.45
CA VAL A 41 -10.29 -9.79 -21.41
C VAL A 41 -10.12 -11.02 -20.51
N GLU A 42 -9.93 -12.20 -21.10
CA GLU A 42 -9.66 -13.42 -20.32
C GLU A 42 -8.44 -13.29 -19.42
N ASP A 43 -7.35 -12.73 -19.92
CA ASP A 43 -6.15 -12.55 -19.14
C ASP A 43 -6.32 -11.50 -18.03
N LEU A 44 -7.12 -10.46 -18.25
CA LEU A 44 -7.50 -9.51 -17.21
C LEU A 44 -8.21 -10.25 -16.07
N TYR A 45 -9.26 -11.01 -16.38
CA TYR A 45 -10.06 -11.74 -15.40
C TYR A 45 -9.27 -12.86 -14.71
N LYS A 46 -8.33 -13.53 -15.39
CA LYS A 46 -7.39 -14.47 -14.74
C LYS A 46 -6.54 -13.77 -13.66
N GLY A 47 -6.13 -12.54 -13.92
CA GLY A 47 -5.41 -11.74 -12.94
C GLY A 47 -6.27 -11.31 -11.74
N ILE A 48 -7.51 -10.87 -12.01
CA ILE A 48 -8.52 -10.54 -11.00
C ILE A 48 -8.80 -11.74 -10.10
N ASN A 49 -9.11 -12.89 -10.69
CA ASN A 49 -9.42 -14.11 -9.93
C ASN A 49 -8.25 -14.54 -9.03
N LYS A 50 -7.01 -14.52 -9.54
CA LYS A 50 -5.83 -14.83 -8.72
C LYS A 50 -5.68 -13.90 -7.51
N ALA A 51 -6.00 -12.62 -7.65
CA ALA A 51 -5.95 -11.70 -6.52
C ALA A 51 -7.07 -11.99 -5.51
N LEU A 52 -8.30 -12.29 -5.97
CA LEU A 52 -9.41 -12.67 -5.09
C LEU A 52 -9.17 -14.03 -4.41
N GLU A 53 -8.54 -14.98 -5.07
CA GLU A 53 -8.12 -16.26 -4.46
C GLU A 53 -7.11 -16.04 -3.32
N GLU A 54 -6.18 -15.09 -3.47
CA GLU A 54 -5.16 -14.79 -2.44
C GLU A 54 -5.72 -13.97 -1.28
N TYR A 55 -6.57 -12.97 -1.56
CA TYR A 55 -7.01 -11.97 -0.55
C TYR A 55 -8.46 -12.14 -0.10
N GLY A 56 -9.17 -13.05 -0.71
CA GLY A 56 -10.58 -13.29 -0.43
C GLY A 56 -11.53 -12.43 -1.27
N GLY A 57 -12.81 -12.75 -1.19
CA GLY A 57 -13.87 -12.08 -1.93
C GLY A 57 -14.23 -12.78 -3.25
N VAL A 58 -15.28 -12.26 -3.89
CA VAL A 58 -15.80 -12.76 -5.18
C VAL A 58 -16.14 -11.60 -6.10
N ILE A 59 -16.31 -11.85 -7.38
CA ILE A 59 -16.91 -10.87 -8.29
C ILE A 59 -18.41 -10.85 -8.03
N LEU A 60 -18.92 -9.73 -7.49
CA LEU A 60 -20.34 -9.54 -7.16
C LEU A 60 -21.18 -9.15 -8.38
N GLY A 61 -20.56 -8.56 -9.39
CA GLY A 61 -21.21 -8.10 -10.60
C GLY A 61 -20.41 -7.01 -11.31
N GLY A 62 -21.03 -6.35 -12.25
CA GLY A 62 -20.41 -5.26 -12.99
C GLY A 62 -21.12 -4.96 -14.28
N ASP A 63 -20.51 -4.12 -15.09
CA ASP A 63 -20.99 -3.73 -16.41
C ASP A 63 -19.85 -3.71 -17.42
N CYS A 64 -20.16 -3.97 -18.69
CA CYS A 64 -19.22 -3.87 -19.78
C CYS A 64 -19.82 -3.00 -20.90
N SER A 65 -19.18 -1.88 -21.14
CA SER A 65 -19.63 -0.87 -22.09
C SER A 65 -18.59 -0.61 -23.17
N LYS A 66 -19.04 -0.09 -24.31
CA LYS A 66 -18.18 0.33 -25.43
C LYS A 66 -17.61 1.73 -25.16
N GLY A 67 -16.33 1.92 -25.47
CA GLY A 67 -15.66 3.24 -25.41
C GLY A 67 -14.43 3.32 -26.29
N ASN A 68 -13.74 4.45 -26.24
CA ASN A 68 -12.55 4.69 -27.07
C ASN A 68 -11.25 4.20 -26.41
N GLN A 69 -11.25 4.05 -25.08
CA GLN A 69 -10.09 3.61 -24.32
C GLN A 69 -10.48 2.44 -23.41
N LYS A 70 -9.49 1.61 -23.08
CA LYS A 70 -9.67 0.57 -22.06
C LYS A 70 -9.69 1.25 -20.69
N THR A 71 -10.83 1.16 -20.00
CA THR A 71 -10.98 1.70 -18.65
C THR A 71 -11.50 0.60 -17.72
N ILE A 72 -10.91 0.50 -16.56
CA ILE A 72 -11.31 -0.44 -15.50
C ILE A 72 -11.60 0.40 -14.26
N SER A 73 -12.80 0.26 -13.72
CA SER A 73 -13.17 0.81 -12.42
C SER A 73 -13.65 -0.33 -11.52
N ILE A 74 -13.11 -0.40 -10.31
CA ILE A 74 -13.44 -1.41 -9.32
C ILE A 74 -13.95 -0.72 -8.07
N THR A 75 -15.05 -1.28 -7.51
CA THR A 75 -15.50 -0.96 -6.16
C THR A 75 -15.38 -2.21 -5.32
N ALA A 76 -14.62 -2.14 -4.23
CA ALA A 76 -14.45 -3.24 -3.30
C ALA A 76 -15.34 -3.06 -2.07
N PHE A 77 -15.88 -4.17 -1.59
CA PHE A 77 -16.71 -4.24 -0.39
C PHE A 77 -16.06 -5.12 0.67
N GLY A 78 -16.03 -4.64 1.90
CA GLY A 78 -15.45 -5.35 3.02
C GLY A 78 -16.30 -5.25 4.28
N ILE A 79 -16.00 -6.10 5.26
CA ILE A 79 -16.65 -6.07 6.57
C ILE A 79 -15.72 -5.34 7.55
N GLN A 80 -16.23 -4.28 8.18
CA GLN A 80 -15.50 -3.54 9.21
C GLN A 80 -15.11 -4.46 10.38
N GLY A 81 -13.84 -4.38 10.77
CA GLY A 81 -13.34 -5.07 11.97
C GLY A 81 -13.59 -4.32 13.27
N GLU A 82 -13.01 -4.82 14.36
CA GLU A 82 -13.13 -4.21 15.69
C GLU A 82 -12.39 -2.87 15.82
N LEU A 83 -11.40 -2.62 14.99
CA LEU A 83 -10.62 -1.39 14.93
C LEU A 83 -11.02 -0.60 13.71
N GLU A 84 -11.36 0.66 13.92
CA GLU A 84 -11.59 1.63 12.88
C GLU A 84 -10.29 2.34 12.58
N LEU A 85 -9.77 2.14 11.37
CA LEU A 85 -8.55 2.77 10.91
C LEU A 85 -8.90 3.99 10.06
N ARG A 86 -8.33 5.15 10.38
CA ARG A 86 -8.65 6.41 9.71
C ARG A 86 -7.44 7.33 9.65
N ARG A 87 -7.34 8.14 8.60
CA ARG A 87 -6.28 9.14 8.47
C ARG A 87 -6.25 10.15 9.62
N ASN A 88 -7.41 10.52 10.18
CA ASN A 88 -7.56 11.56 11.21
C ASN A 88 -7.54 11.04 12.66
N ALA A 89 -6.92 9.89 12.92
CA ALA A 89 -6.95 9.28 14.25
C ALA A 89 -5.57 9.13 14.91
N CYS A 90 -4.51 9.70 14.33
CA CYS A 90 -3.19 9.78 14.97
C CYS A 90 -3.22 10.74 16.16
N LYS A 91 -2.34 10.51 17.14
CA LYS A 91 -2.22 11.35 18.34
C LYS A 91 -0.77 11.71 18.62
N PRO A 92 -0.50 12.92 19.15
CA PRO A 92 0.82 13.25 19.68
C PRO A 92 1.31 12.20 20.68
N GLY A 93 2.59 11.80 20.58
CA GLY A 93 3.21 10.75 21.38
C GLY A 93 3.06 9.34 20.83
N GLU A 94 2.30 9.13 19.75
CA GLU A 94 2.25 7.83 19.07
C GLU A 94 3.43 7.62 18.15
N ILE A 95 3.85 6.36 18.03
CA ILE A 95 4.92 5.92 17.14
C ILE A 95 4.36 5.74 15.73
N ILE A 96 5.05 6.27 14.74
CA ILE A 96 4.76 6.04 13.32
C ILE A 96 5.44 4.73 12.90
N LEU A 97 4.66 3.85 12.32
CA LEU A 97 5.12 2.56 11.80
C LEU A 97 4.77 2.43 10.32
N THR A 98 5.58 1.63 9.63
CA THR A 98 5.27 1.20 8.27
C THR A 98 5.49 -0.29 8.11
N THR A 99 4.74 -0.90 7.20
CA THR A 99 5.03 -2.26 6.73
C THR A 99 6.04 -2.21 5.57
N GLY A 100 6.72 -3.31 5.32
CA GLY A 100 7.51 -3.56 4.13
C GLY A 100 8.59 -2.54 3.77
N ILE A 101 8.80 -2.39 2.48
CA ILE A 101 9.84 -1.54 1.88
C ILE A 101 9.20 -0.67 0.80
N HIS A 102 9.53 0.63 0.81
CA HIS A 102 9.01 1.60 -0.16
C HIS A 102 9.94 1.81 -1.36
N GLY A 103 9.39 2.41 -2.43
CA GLY A 103 10.10 2.80 -3.65
C GLY A 103 10.27 1.70 -4.70
N LEU A 104 9.96 0.45 -4.35
CA LEU A 104 10.11 -0.68 -5.29
C LEU A 104 9.19 -0.54 -6.50
N SER A 105 7.94 -0.13 -6.32
CA SER A 105 7.00 0.09 -7.42
C SER A 105 7.44 1.21 -8.34
N LYS A 106 7.91 2.33 -7.80
CA LYS A 106 8.46 3.43 -8.60
C LYS A 106 9.62 2.97 -9.47
N LEU A 107 10.57 2.24 -8.88
CA LEU A 107 11.70 1.69 -9.62
C LEU A 107 11.24 0.69 -10.69
N GLY A 108 10.30 -0.18 -10.36
CA GLY A 108 9.70 -1.14 -11.31
C GLY A 108 9.00 -0.45 -12.48
N PHE A 109 8.23 0.60 -12.21
CA PHE A 109 7.60 1.45 -13.23
C PHE A 109 8.62 2.06 -14.19
N MET A 110 9.69 2.65 -13.65
CA MET A 110 10.73 3.28 -14.45
C MET A 110 11.45 2.27 -15.36
N ILE A 111 11.76 1.08 -14.82
CA ILE A 111 12.39 0.01 -15.60
C ILE A 111 11.47 -0.47 -16.73
N GLN A 112 10.20 -0.72 -16.44
CA GLN A 112 9.22 -1.20 -17.43
C GLN A 112 8.99 -0.19 -18.56
N ASN A 113 9.01 1.10 -18.23
CA ASN A 113 8.80 2.17 -19.20
C ASN A 113 10.11 2.68 -19.83
N LYS A 114 11.25 2.00 -19.57
CA LYS A 114 12.56 2.37 -20.10
C LYS A 114 12.93 3.83 -19.83
N ILE A 115 12.51 4.36 -18.69
CA ILE A 115 12.85 5.71 -18.25
C ILE A 115 14.34 5.70 -17.88
N ASN A 116 15.12 6.59 -18.48
CA ASN A 116 16.55 6.65 -18.22
C ASN A 116 16.84 7.00 -16.76
N PHE A 117 17.58 6.12 -16.11
CA PHE A 117 18.24 6.38 -14.85
C PHE A 117 19.55 7.15 -15.10
N ASP A 118 20.20 7.56 -14.02
CA ASP A 118 21.58 7.98 -14.09
C ASP A 118 22.43 6.83 -14.67
N ASN A 119 23.01 7.05 -15.85
CA ASN A 119 23.78 6.04 -16.62
C ASN A 119 25.00 5.51 -15.84
N ASN A 120 25.38 6.18 -14.74
CA ASN A 120 26.52 5.80 -13.90
C ASN A 120 26.18 4.75 -12.82
N VAL A 121 24.90 4.38 -12.66
CA VAL A 121 24.47 3.42 -11.65
C VAL A 121 24.09 2.09 -12.27
N SER A 122 24.90 1.08 -12.05
CA SER A 122 24.56 -0.31 -12.40
C SER A 122 23.63 -0.89 -11.34
N LEU A 123 22.36 -1.12 -11.70
CA LEU A 123 21.39 -1.73 -10.81
C LEU A 123 21.66 -3.24 -10.64
N ASN A 124 21.56 -3.70 -9.41
CA ASN A 124 21.62 -5.12 -9.10
C ASN A 124 20.44 -5.87 -9.75
N LYS A 125 20.72 -6.97 -10.47
CA LYS A 125 19.71 -7.78 -11.17
C LYS A 125 18.58 -8.26 -10.22
N ARG A 126 18.90 -8.56 -8.95
CA ARG A 126 17.92 -8.98 -7.95
C ARG A 126 16.97 -7.84 -7.60
N LEU A 127 17.48 -6.62 -7.45
CA LEU A 127 16.67 -5.43 -7.21
C LEU A 127 15.75 -5.14 -8.39
N ILE A 128 16.28 -5.20 -9.63
CA ILE A 128 15.50 -5.03 -10.87
C ILE A 128 14.30 -5.99 -10.88
N ASN A 129 14.54 -7.29 -10.74
CA ASN A 129 13.49 -8.30 -10.79
C ASN A 129 12.46 -8.13 -9.66
N LYS A 130 12.93 -7.78 -8.44
CA LYS A 130 12.06 -7.50 -7.29
C LYS A 130 11.17 -6.30 -7.56
N SER A 131 11.73 -5.22 -8.09
CA SER A 131 11.01 -3.97 -8.37
C SER A 131 9.97 -4.14 -9.47
N ILE A 132 10.32 -4.81 -10.57
CA ILE A 132 9.37 -5.13 -11.65
C ILE A 132 8.21 -5.97 -11.11
N LYS A 133 8.53 -7.03 -10.35
CA LYS A 133 7.50 -7.88 -9.76
C LYS A 133 6.59 -7.10 -8.80
N HIS A 134 7.16 -6.21 -7.99
CA HIS A 134 6.41 -5.40 -7.04
C HIS A 134 5.48 -4.41 -7.75
N PHE A 135 5.97 -3.74 -8.80
CA PHE A 135 5.15 -2.84 -9.62
C PHE A 135 4.01 -3.57 -10.34
N CYS A 136 4.30 -4.72 -10.97
CA CYS A 136 3.30 -5.47 -11.73
C CYS A 136 2.30 -6.21 -10.84
N ARG A 137 2.77 -6.73 -9.70
CA ARG A 137 1.99 -7.52 -8.76
C ARG A 137 2.30 -7.12 -7.32
N PRO A 138 1.85 -5.91 -6.91
CA PRO A 138 1.99 -5.48 -5.53
C PRO A 138 1.32 -6.48 -4.60
N LYS A 139 1.76 -6.48 -3.35
CA LYS A 139 1.16 -7.27 -2.28
C LYS A 139 0.68 -6.34 -1.18
N VAL A 140 -0.44 -6.70 -0.57
CA VAL A 140 -0.96 -6.05 0.62
C VAL A 140 -0.83 -6.97 1.83
N TYR A 141 -1.03 -6.45 3.02
CA TYR A 141 -0.78 -7.14 4.27
C TYR A 141 -2.09 -7.67 4.92
N PRO A 142 -2.58 -8.88 4.51
CA PRO A 142 -3.92 -9.34 4.88
C PRO A 142 -4.07 -9.65 6.39
N ASN A 143 -2.97 -9.99 7.06
CA ASN A 143 -2.97 -10.29 8.49
C ASN A 143 -2.83 -9.06 9.40
N PHE A 144 -2.82 -7.85 8.84
CA PHE A 144 -2.56 -6.62 9.58
C PHE A 144 -3.52 -6.43 10.78
N LEU A 145 -4.81 -6.45 10.52
CA LEU A 145 -5.83 -6.27 11.56
C LEU A 145 -5.73 -7.38 12.63
N LYS A 146 -5.50 -8.63 12.21
CA LYS A 146 -5.31 -9.77 13.14
C LYS A 146 -4.10 -9.55 14.06
N ASN A 147 -2.97 -9.10 13.51
CA ASN A 147 -1.76 -8.82 14.28
C ASN A 147 -1.92 -7.63 15.21
N LEU A 148 -2.61 -6.57 14.77
CA LEU A 148 -3.00 -5.45 15.62
C LEU A 148 -3.82 -5.91 16.82
N LEU A 149 -4.87 -6.71 16.59
CA LEU A 149 -5.75 -7.20 17.66
C LEU A 149 -5.00 -8.12 18.62
N LYS A 150 -4.14 -9.00 18.13
CA LYS A 150 -3.34 -9.93 18.95
C LYS A 150 -2.38 -9.20 19.90
N THR A 151 -1.83 -8.06 19.47
CA THR A 151 -0.85 -7.27 20.24
C THR A 151 -1.46 -6.11 21.00
N ARG A 152 -2.77 -5.91 20.89
CA ARG A 152 -3.49 -4.76 21.44
C ARG A 152 -3.32 -4.61 22.94
N SER A 153 -2.66 -3.54 23.35
CA SER A 153 -2.33 -3.26 24.75
C SER A 153 -3.50 -2.63 25.54
N ASN A 154 -4.45 -1.99 24.85
CA ASN A 154 -5.60 -1.34 25.47
C ASN A 154 -6.86 -1.54 24.64
N LYS A 155 -7.79 -2.35 25.14
CA LYS A 155 -9.08 -2.65 24.47
C LYS A 155 -10.03 -1.44 24.34
N LYS A 156 -9.79 -0.35 25.06
CA LYS A 156 -10.59 0.90 24.96
C LYS A 156 -10.26 1.67 23.66
N ILE A 157 -9.08 1.48 23.08
CA ILE A 157 -8.72 2.12 21.83
C ILE A 157 -9.46 1.43 20.70
N LYS A 158 -10.35 2.13 20.02
CA LYS A 158 -11.17 1.64 18.90
C LYS A 158 -10.76 2.25 17.56
N LYS A 159 -10.06 3.40 17.58
CA LYS A 159 -9.64 4.13 16.38
C LYS A 159 -8.13 4.32 16.39
N LEU A 160 -7.50 4.15 15.22
CA LEU A 160 -6.07 4.31 15.01
C LEU A 160 -5.81 5.08 13.71
N GLY A 161 -4.73 5.85 13.67
CA GLY A 161 -4.25 6.48 12.45
C GLY A 161 -3.70 5.43 11.49
N CYS A 162 -4.21 5.40 10.26
CA CYS A 162 -3.72 4.50 9.22
C CYS A 162 -4.09 5.01 7.83
N THR A 163 -3.21 4.76 6.87
CA THR A 163 -3.44 4.85 5.42
C THR A 163 -2.49 3.87 4.73
N ASP A 164 -2.66 3.64 3.44
CA ASP A 164 -1.66 2.96 2.63
C ASP A 164 -0.72 3.97 1.94
N SER A 165 0.36 3.47 1.32
CA SER A 165 1.35 4.28 0.63
C SER A 165 1.15 4.28 -0.89
N SER A 166 -0.11 4.34 -1.34
CA SER A 166 -0.45 4.45 -2.77
C SER A 166 0.20 5.64 -3.46
N ASP A 167 0.34 6.77 -2.75
CA ASP A 167 0.98 8.00 -3.23
C ASP A 167 2.41 8.20 -2.71
N GLY A 168 2.99 7.18 -2.07
CA GLY A 168 4.33 7.18 -1.51
C GLY A 168 4.37 7.38 0.01
N LEU A 169 5.52 7.04 0.61
CA LEU A 169 5.69 7.04 2.05
C LEU A 169 5.49 8.43 2.67
N ILE A 170 6.16 9.46 2.11
CA ILE A 170 6.08 10.82 2.67
C ILE A 170 4.67 11.37 2.53
N GLN A 171 3.99 11.15 1.39
CA GLN A 171 2.61 11.58 1.21
C GLN A 171 1.69 10.92 2.24
N ALA A 172 1.83 9.60 2.46
CA ALA A 172 1.06 8.88 3.47
C ALA A 172 1.25 9.45 4.89
N VAL A 173 2.50 9.76 5.28
CA VAL A 173 2.79 10.38 6.57
C VAL A 173 2.20 11.79 6.68
N GLN A 174 2.32 12.60 5.63
CA GLN A 174 1.75 13.96 5.58
C GLN A 174 0.23 13.94 5.67
N ASP A 175 -0.43 13.03 4.95
CA ASP A 175 -1.89 12.87 5.01
C ASP A 175 -2.36 12.54 6.43
N LEU A 176 -1.66 11.65 7.13
CA LEU A 176 -1.94 11.32 8.51
C LEU A 176 -1.72 12.51 9.44
N ALA A 177 -0.61 13.24 9.25
CA ALA A 177 -0.26 14.42 10.04
C ALA A 177 -1.29 15.53 9.89
N ILE A 178 -1.63 15.88 8.64
CA ILE A 178 -2.59 16.95 8.30
C ILE A 178 -4.00 16.59 8.82
N ALA A 179 -4.48 15.38 8.50
CA ALA A 179 -5.81 14.94 8.91
C ALA A 179 -5.96 14.85 10.43
N SER A 180 -4.88 14.53 11.15
CA SER A 180 -4.86 14.41 12.62
C SER A 180 -4.43 15.68 13.34
N LYS A 181 -4.05 16.75 12.61
CA LYS A 181 -3.53 18.01 13.18
C LYS A 181 -2.32 17.80 14.08
N CYS A 182 -1.39 16.97 13.65
CA CYS A 182 -0.16 16.63 14.36
C CYS A 182 1.05 16.94 13.49
N LYS A 183 2.21 17.10 14.11
CA LYS A 183 3.51 17.13 13.42
C LYS A 183 4.12 15.73 13.40
N ALA A 184 4.58 15.26 12.24
CA ALA A 184 5.32 14.01 12.11
C ALA A 184 6.83 14.25 12.18
N ILE A 185 7.54 13.40 12.91
CA ILE A 185 9.01 13.38 12.98
C ILE A 185 9.48 12.02 12.54
N LEU A 186 10.15 11.95 11.42
CA LEU A 186 10.69 10.71 10.86
C LEU A 186 12.18 10.55 11.20
N ASN A 187 12.60 9.31 11.43
CA ASN A 187 14.00 8.94 11.58
C ASN A 187 14.45 8.23 10.29
N TYR A 188 15.20 8.93 9.46
CA TYR A 188 15.70 8.47 8.17
C TYR A 188 16.39 7.10 8.24
N GLU A 189 17.23 6.89 9.26
CA GLU A 189 18.01 5.66 9.43
C GLU A 189 17.14 4.43 9.77
N LYS A 190 15.93 4.66 10.27
CA LYS A 190 14.99 3.59 10.65
C LYS A 190 14.03 3.20 9.56
N ILE A 191 13.99 3.95 8.46
CA ILE A 191 13.09 3.63 7.34
C ILE A 191 13.70 2.46 6.55
N PRO A 192 12.98 1.33 6.41
CA PRO A 192 13.54 0.11 5.82
C PRO A 192 13.78 0.29 4.32
N LYS A 193 15.01 0.05 3.87
CA LYS A 193 15.44 0.08 2.47
C LYS A 193 15.85 -1.30 1.98
N ASP A 194 15.70 -1.59 0.68
CA ASP A 194 16.30 -2.78 0.09
C ASP A 194 17.84 -2.66 0.19
N LYS A 195 18.49 -3.75 0.59
CA LYS A 195 19.95 -3.77 0.77
C LYS A 195 20.77 -3.43 -0.48
N ASN A 196 20.16 -3.56 -1.65
CA ASN A 196 20.77 -3.21 -2.93
C ASN A 196 20.26 -1.87 -3.46
N TRP A 197 19.53 -1.09 -2.65
CA TRP A 197 19.04 0.23 -3.05
C TRP A 197 20.22 1.17 -3.30
N PRO A 198 20.30 1.84 -4.45
CA PRO A 198 21.39 2.76 -4.73
C PRO A 198 21.41 3.94 -3.75
N LYS A 199 22.58 4.56 -3.59
CA LYS A 199 22.76 5.75 -2.76
C LYS A 199 22.66 7.02 -3.62
N GLY A 200 22.21 8.12 -3.04
CA GLY A 200 22.15 9.45 -3.64
C GLY A 200 20.75 10.04 -3.61
N ASP A 201 20.66 11.37 -3.63
CA ASP A 201 19.44 12.16 -3.42
C ASP A 201 18.31 11.77 -4.38
N LYS A 202 18.63 11.54 -5.66
CA LYS A 202 17.66 11.09 -6.67
C LYS A 202 17.04 9.73 -6.33
N TRP A 203 17.82 8.82 -5.74
CA TRP A 203 17.34 7.50 -5.32
C TRP A 203 16.51 7.59 -4.05
N ASP A 204 16.86 8.51 -3.17
CA ASP A 204 16.05 8.81 -2.00
C ASP A 204 14.71 9.45 -2.38
N GLU A 205 14.67 10.32 -3.40
CA GLU A 205 13.44 10.85 -3.98
C GLU A 205 12.49 9.73 -4.45
N TYR A 206 13.00 8.75 -5.21
CA TYR A 206 12.18 7.60 -5.65
C TYR A 206 11.68 6.75 -4.50
N TYR A 207 12.48 6.62 -3.49
CA TYR A 207 12.17 5.87 -2.30
C TYR A 207 11.12 6.54 -1.41
N PHE A 208 11.21 7.84 -1.22
CA PHE A 208 10.31 8.59 -0.35
C PHE A 208 8.98 8.98 -1.02
N PHE A 209 9.03 9.35 -2.30
CA PHE A 209 7.89 9.88 -3.04
C PHE A 209 7.37 8.94 -4.12
N GLY A 210 7.96 7.75 -4.23
CA GLY A 210 7.45 6.72 -5.13
C GLY A 210 6.17 6.09 -4.59
N GLY A 211 5.10 6.14 -5.36
CA GLY A 211 3.82 5.52 -5.00
C GLY A 211 3.69 4.07 -5.45
N GLU A 212 2.47 3.54 -5.24
CA GLU A 212 2.02 2.21 -5.64
C GLU A 212 2.70 1.03 -4.94
N ASP A 213 3.37 1.26 -3.79
CA ASP A 213 3.91 0.17 -2.98
C ASP A 213 2.82 -0.53 -2.14
N TYR A 214 1.72 0.18 -1.84
CA TYR A 214 0.58 -0.32 -1.05
C TYR A 214 0.97 -0.88 0.32
N GLU A 215 2.06 -0.40 0.87
CA GLU A 215 2.44 -0.66 2.24
C GLU A 215 1.62 0.20 3.20
N LEU A 216 1.40 -0.27 4.42
CA LEU A 216 0.61 0.47 5.40
C LEU A 216 1.49 1.43 6.19
N VAL A 217 1.00 2.65 6.40
CA VAL A 217 1.58 3.66 7.29
C VAL A 217 0.55 3.96 8.38
N PHE A 218 0.94 3.81 9.65
CA PHE A 218 -0.01 3.90 10.77
C PHE A 218 0.65 4.34 12.05
N SER A 219 -0.17 4.70 13.06
CA SER A 219 0.34 5.10 14.36
C SER A 219 -0.20 4.26 15.51
N LEU A 220 0.64 4.03 16.51
CA LEU A 220 0.30 3.28 17.71
C LEU A 220 0.93 3.90 18.96
N PRO A 221 0.27 3.76 20.15
CA PRO A 221 0.93 3.99 21.42
C PRO A 221 2.21 3.14 21.56
N ALA A 222 3.28 3.70 22.15
CA ALA A 222 4.62 3.11 22.17
C ALA A 222 4.67 1.65 22.67
N LYS A 223 3.89 1.31 23.72
CA LYS A 223 3.81 -0.07 24.24
C LYS A 223 3.24 -1.04 23.21
N TRP A 224 2.21 -0.62 22.48
CA TRP A 224 1.58 -1.43 21.44
C TRP A 224 2.49 -1.56 20.21
N ALA A 225 3.09 -0.47 19.75
CA ALA A 225 4.07 -0.46 18.66
C ALA A 225 5.20 -1.47 18.91
N LYS A 226 5.81 -1.43 20.12
CA LYS A 226 6.86 -2.38 20.55
C LYS A 226 6.41 -3.84 20.50
N SER A 227 5.18 -4.13 20.93
CA SER A 227 4.63 -5.49 20.90
C SER A 227 4.38 -5.99 19.50
N LEU A 228 3.90 -5.11 18.61
CA LEU A 228 3.60 -5.44 17.23
C LEU A 228 4.90 -5.67 16.41
N SER A 229 5.90 -4.78 16.52
CA SER A 229 7.20 -4.97 15.85
C SER A 229 7.99 -6.20 16.34
N LYS A 230 7.69 -6.71 17.54
CA LYS A 230 8.26 -7.99 18.01
C LYS A 230 7.53 -9.21 17.44
N LEU A 231 6.26 -9.06 17.07
CA LEU A 231 5.46 -10.13 16.47
C LEU A 231 5.77 -10.29 14.98
N ASP A 232 6.16 -9.19 14.32
CA ASP A 232 6.28 -9.13 12.87
C ASP A 232 7.43 -8.22 12.43
N ASP A 233 8.48 -8.85 11.90
CA ASP A 233 9.70 -8.18 11.45
C ASP A 233 9.50 -7.28 10.22
N ASN A 234 8.35 -7.39 9.52
CA ASN A 234 8.00 -6.49 8.42
C ASN A 234 7.47 -5.14 8.90
N ILE A 235 7.24 -4.98 10.21
CA ILE A 235 6.69 -3.74 10.79
C ILE A 235 7.80 -2.95 11.47
N ASN A 236 8.08 -1.78 10.92
CA ASN A 236 9.19 -0.93 11.31
C ASN A 236 8.71 0.38 11.92
N ALA A 237 9.24 0.73 13.09
CA ALA A 237 9.01 2.03 13.72
C ALA A 237 9.93 3.07 13.08
N ILE A 238 9.35 4.02 12.35
CA ILE A 238 10.08 4.99 11.53
C ILE A 238 10.07 6.41 12.06
N GLY A 239 9.31 6.69 13.13
CA GLY A 239 9.18 8.03 13.68
C GLY A 239 8.13 8.12 14.77
N PHE A 240 7.65 9.33 15.02
CA PHE A 240 6.58 9.58 15.99
C PHE A 240 5.81 10.86 15.65
N PHE A 241 4.57 10.95 16.13
CA PHE A 241 3.78 12.18 16.06
C PHE A 241 3.98 13.02 17.32
N THR A 242 3.97 14.35 17.15
CA THR A 242 4.07 15.32 18.24
C THR A 242 3.09 16.49 18.03
N ASN A 243 2.96 17.35 19.04
CA ASN A 243 2.27 18.63 18.88
C ASN A 243 3.08 19.54 17.94
N GLY A 244 2.41 20.34 17.16
CA GLY A 244 3.01 21.31 16.25
C GLY A 244 2.19 21.47 14.98
N GLU A 245 2.64 22.36 14.10
CA GLU A 245 2.04 22.55 12.78
C GLU A 245 2.08 21.23 12.01
N PRO A 246 0.99 20.84 11.35
CA PRO A 246 0.91 19.59 10.58
C PRO A 246 1.94 19.57 9.44
N SER A 247 2.87 18.65 9.52
CA SER A 247 3.94 18.50 8.52
C SER A 247 4.53 17.09 8.58
#